data_320381684641df5cfea96e91c298a5cf
#
_entry.id   320381684641df5cfea96e91c298a5cf
#
_cell.length_a   1.000
_cell.length_b   1.000
_cell.length_c   1.000
_cell.angle_alpha   90.00
_cell.angle_beta   90.00
_cell.angle_gamma   90.00
#
_symmetry.space_group_name_H-M   'P 1'
#
loop_
_entity.id
_entity.type
_entity.pdbx_description
1 polymer ?
#
loop_
_entity_poly.entity_id
_entity_poly.type
_entity_poly.pdbx_seq_one_letter_code
_entity_poly.pdbx_strand_id
1 'polypeptide(L)'
;KWETGKSIISEFHTTGGRYGMVSGFFMEEKDLPTIKSTQGKPIPTGIYTLKWHNTSYRERRLPLLYNHQIPESSRILINNINCSGYEKGYLLTGSTKSYDWIGGSRPKLESLLTFLNCYDLDSGQFAVEIKDGFISSTLITAIRQWATEKSTISEFYILRHRSYGMVSGFFLEEKGPSTIKSGQDRRIPAGIYSIKWHDS
;
A
#
# COMPACT_ATOMS: atom_id res chain seq x y z
N LYS A 1 0.59 -11.95 1.02
CA LYS A 1 0.80 -12.19 2.45
C LYS A 1 1.53 -13.51 2.64
N TRP A 2 2.64 -13.50 3.38
CA TRP A 2 3.34 -14.68 3.87
C TRP A 2 3.23 -14.68 5.39
N GLU A 3 2.84 -15.79 5.96
CA GLU A 3 2.60 -15.90 7.37
C GLU A 3 3.36 -17.09 7.92
N THR A 4 4.13 -16.86 8.98
CA THR A 4 4.88 -17.89 9.74
C THR A 4 4.40 -17.94 11.18
N GLY A 5 5.05 -18.72 12.02
CA GLY A 5 4.79 -18.72 13.47
C GLY A 5 5.15 -17.38 14.14
N LYS A 6 6.10 -16.63 13.57
CA LYS A 6 6.68 -15.43 14.23
C LYS A 6 6.33 -14.12 13.55
N SER A 7 6.08 -14.10 12.24
CA SER A 7 5.86 -12.87 11.48
C SER A 7 4.80 -12.99 10.39
N ILE A 8 4.32 -11.84 9.97
CA ILE A 8 3.53 -11.65 8.76
C ILE A 8 4.30 -10.72 7.85
N ILE A 9 4.54 -11.15 6.62
CA ILE A 9 5.16 -10.30 5.59
C ILE A 9 4.11 -10.02 4.51
N SER A 10 3.88 -8.75 4.23
CA SER A 10 2.96 -8.25 3.21
C SER A 10 3.72 -7.48 2.14
N GLU A 11 3.27 -7.54 0.90
CA GLU A 11 3.73 -6.60 -0.13
C GLU A 11 3.00 -5.28 0.02
N PHE A 12 3.69 -4.19 -0.25
CA PHE A 12 3.07 -2.88 -0.39
C PHE A 12 3.50 -2.20 -1.69
N HIS A 13 2.67 -1.32 -2.16
CA HIS A 13 2.96 -0.37 -3.23
C HIS A 13 2.19 0.93 -2.97
N THR A 14 2.81 2.04 -3.33
CA THR A 14 2.13 3.33 -3.34
C THR A 14 1.38 3.51 -4.65
N THR A 15 0.25 4.17 -4.60
CA THR A 15 -0.58 4.44 -5.77
C THR A 15 -0.82 5.94 -5.91
N GLY A 16 -0.75 6.42 -7.13
CA GLY A 16 -1.06 7.81 -7.48
C GLY A 16 0.10 8.78 -7.31
N GLY A 17 0.14 9.74 -8.22
CA GLY A 17 0.92 10.95 -8.13
C GLY A 17 2.08 11.10 -9.09
N ARG A 18 2.56 12.33 -9.20
CA ARG A 18 3.64 12.80 -10.09
C ARG A 18 5.02 12.21 -9.77
N TYR A 19 5.18 11.53 -8.64
CA TYR A 19 6.49 11.25 -8.05
C TYR A 19 6.89 9.79 -8.13
N GLY A 20 6.26 9.06 -9.03
CA GLY A 20 6.58 7.65 -9.23
C GLY A 20 5.92 6.77 -8.18
N MET A 21 6.36 5.52 -8.12
CA MET A 21 5.78 4.50 -7.28
C MET A 21 6.85 3.86 -6.40
N VAL A 22 6.52 3.63 -5.14
CA VAL A 22 7.37 2.90 -4.20
C VAL A 22 6.69 1.58 -3.87
N SER A 23 7.42 0.48 -4.02
CA SER A 23 6.96 -0.84 -3.64
C SER A 23 7.99 -1.54 -2.76
N GLY A 24 7.56 -2.53 -2.00
CA GLY A 24 8.42 -3.29 -1.12
C GLY A 24 7.63 -4.24 -0.24
N PHE A 25 8.20 -4.54 0.91
CA PHE A 25 7.60 -5.43 1.89
C PHE A 25 7.41 -4.72 3.22
N PHE A 26 6.31 -5.04 3.88
CA PHE A 26 6.10 -4.76 5.29
C PHE A 26 6.18 -6.05 6.08
N MET A 27 6.79 -5.99 7.26
CA MET A 27 6.81 -7.09 8.21
C MET A 27 6.21 -6.66 9.53
N GLU A 28 5.33 -7.50 10.05
CA GLU A 28 4.73 -7.41 11.39
C GLU A 28 5.19 -8.61 12.20
N GLU A 29 5.59 -8.41 13.44
CA GLU A 29 5.87 -9.51 14.37
C GLU A 29 4.59 -9.94 15.08
N LYS A 30 4.33 -11.26 15.15
CA LYS A 30 3.10 -11.81 15.71
C LYS A 30 3.04 -11.79 17.24
N ASP A 31 4.16 -11.98 17.89
CA ASP A 31 4.22 -12.23 19.35
C ASP A 31 4.61 -11.02 20.17
N LEU A 32 4.55 -9.81 19.60
CA LEU A 32 4.79 -8.60 20.39
C LEU A 32 3.52 -8.24 21.18
N PRO A 33 3.53 -8.44 22.52
CA PRO A 33 2.37 -8.11 23.38
C PRO A 33 2.14 -6.62 23.54
N THR A 34 2.47 -5.83 22.55
CA THR A 34 2.78 -4.42 22.68
C THR A 34 2.01 -3.44 21.88
N ILE A 35 1.26 -3.87 20.91
CA ILE A 35 0.16 -3.06 20.44
C ILE A 35 -0.99 -3.33 21.41
N LYS A 36 -1.12 -2.51 22.45
CA LYS A 36 -2.19 -2.66 23.46
C LYS A 36 -3.58 -2.77 22.83
N SER A 37 -3.80 -2.15 21.69
CA SER A 37 -5.05 -2.19 20.93
C SER A 37 -5.28 -3.47 20.13
N THR A 38 -4.23 -4.16 19.68
CA THR A 38 -4.37 -5.41 18.92
C THR A 38 -4.15 -6.66 19.77
N GLN A 39 -3.80 -6.52 21.06
CA GLN A 39 -3.57 -7.62 21.99
C GLN A 39 -2.61 -8.71 21.45
N GLY A 40 -1.55 -8.30 20.74
CA GLY A 40 -0.60 -9.20 20.10
C GLY A 40 -1.11 -9.81 18.79
N LYS A 41 -2.23 -9.34 18.28
CA LYS A 41 -2.74 -9.73 16.95
C LYS A 41 -2.14 -8.85 15.85
N PRO A 42 -2.08 -9.34 14.63
CA PRO A 42 -1.71 -8.54 13.45
C PRO A 42 -2.60 -7.30 13.31
N ILE A 43 -2.08 -6.30 12.63
CA ILE A 43 -2.87 -5.11 12.27
C ILE A 43 -4.09 -5.59 11.45
N PRO A 44 -5.31 -5.29 11.89
CA PRO A 44 -6.51 -5.73 11.18
C PRO A 44 -6.56 -5.24 9.74
N THR A 45 -7.20 -6.01 8.88
CA THR A 45 -7.53 -5.54 7.53
C THR A 45 -8.46 -4.33 7.60
N GLY A 46 -8.27 -3.39 6.69
CA GLY A 46 -9.08 -2.16 6.67
C GLY A 46 -8.35 -0.98 6.04
N ILE A 47 -9.00 0.16 6.07
CA ILE A 47 -8.46 1.43 5.59
C ILE A 47 -7.97 2.22 6.80
N TYR A 48 -6.75 2.70 6.72
CA TYR A 48 -6.05 3.49 7.74
C TYR A 48 -5.68 4.84 7.16
N THR A 49 -5.89 5.88 7.91
CA THR A 49 -5.37 7.21 7.60
C THR A 49 -3.89 7.28 7.98
N LEU A 50 -3.09 7.98 7.18
CA LEU A 50 -1.70 8.30 7.47
C LEU A 50 -1.57 9.73 7.96
N LYS A 51 -0.71 9.94 8.96
CA LYS A 51 -0.23 11.26 9.37
C LYS A 51 1.23 11.19 9.83
N TRP A 52 1.87 12.35 9.95
CA TRP A 52 3.20 12.42 10.52
C TRP A 52 3.18 12.30 12.04
N HIS A 53 4.08 11.50 12.59
CA HIS A 53 4.33 11.39 14.03
C HIS A 53 5.78 11.75 14.34
N ASN A 54 5.98 12.70 15.27
CA ASN A 54 7.30 13.07 15.75
C ASN A 54 7.78 12.02 16.75
N THR A 55 8.92 11.41 16.49
CA THR A 55 9.55 10.48 17.44
C THR A 55 10.56 11.23 18.30
N SER A 56 10.68 10.83 19.56
CA SER A 56 11.71 11.38 20.49
C SER A 56 13.14 11.01 20.05
N TYR A 57 13.28 9.97 19.24
CA TYR A 57 14.58 9.51 18.78
C TYR A 57 15.00 10.26 17.51
N ARG A 58 16.05 11.08 17.60
CA ARG A 58 16.65 11.87 16.50
C ARG A 58 15.69 12.84 15.81
N GLU A 59 14.66 13.32 16.50
CA GLU A 59 13.67 14.27 15.94
C GLU A 59 13.09 13.83 14.58
N ARG A 60 13.02 12.52 14.35
CA ARG A 60 12.57 11.96 13.09
C ARG A 60 11.05 11.87 13.06
N ARG A 61 10.45 12.29 11.94
CA ARG A 61 9.03 12.06 11.67
C ARG A 61 8.86 10.71 10.98
N LEU A 62 7.90 9.92 11.45
CA LEU A 62 7.51 8.64 10.86
C LEU A 62 6.02 8.65 10.52
N PRO A 63 5.60 7.92 9.46
CA PRO A 63 4.18 7.77 9.16
C PRO A 63 3.51 6.93 10.24
N LEU A 64 2.41 7.46 10.79
CA LEU A 64 1.53 6.82 11.77
C LEU A 64 0.25 6.37 11.07
N LEU A 65 -0.15 5.12 11.29
CA LEU A 65 -1.42 4.56 10.83
C LEU A 65 -2.45 4.58 11.95
N TYR A 66 -3.66 5.04 11.62
CA TYR A 66 -4.79 5.01 12.56
C TYR A 66 -6.13 4.92 11.81
N ASN A 67 -7.16 4.45 12.49
CA ASN A 67 -8.53 4.49 12.04
C ASN A 67 -9.49 4.43 13.25
N HIS A 68 -10.79 4.25 13.02
CA HIS A 68 -11.80 4.17 14.09
C HIS A 68 -11.61 2.96 15.03
N GLN A 69 -10.98 1.88 14.58
CA GLN A 69 -10.70 0.67 15.39
C GLN A 69 -9.35 0.77 16.10
N ILE A 70 -8.38 1.40 15.47
CA ILE A 70 -7.01 1.55 15.95
C ILE A 70 -6.72 3.04 16.12
N PRO A 71 -6.86 3.59 17.33
CA PRO A 71 -6.64 5.01 17.57
C PRO A 71 -5.16 5.38 17.46
N GLU A 72 -4.86 6.65 17.27
CA GLU A 72 -3.50 7.19 17.17
C GLU A 72 -2.61 6.84 18.38
N SER A 73 -3.22 6.73 19.56
CA SER A 73 -2.53 6.32 20.78
C SER A 73 -1.93 4.91 20.71
N SER A 74 -2.36 4.10 19.75
CA SER A 74 -1.78 2.77 19.49
C SER A 74 -0.39 2.85 18.86
N ARG A 75 -0.02 4.00 18.29
CA ARG A 75 1.30 4.28 17.70
C ARG A 75 1.80 3.22 16.71
N ILE A 76 0.95 2.84 15.75
CA ILE A 76 1.40 1.99 14.64
C ILE A 76 2.20 2.85 13.67
N LEU A 77 3.52 2.68 13.67
CA LEU A 77 4.45 3.48 12.88
C LEU A 77 5.09 2.63 11.77
N ILE A 78 5.26 3.23 10.60
CA ILE A 78 6.10 2.63 9.54
C ILE A 78 7.55 2.98 9.83
N ASN A 79 8.42 1.95 9.98
CA ASN A 79 9.81 2.15 10.38
C ASN A 79 10.75 1.12 9.72
N ASN A 80 12.03 1.17 10.04
CA ASN A 80 13.03 0.19 9.64
C ASN A 80 13.42 -0.75 10.81
N ILE A 81 14.02 -1.90 10.48
CA ILE A 81 14.42 -2.93 11.47
C ILE A 81 15.45 -2.42 12.50
N ASN A 82 16.25 -1.43 12.15
CA ASN A 82 17.42 -1.01 12.96
C ASN A 82 17.09 0.07 13.99
N CYS A 83 15.84 0.27 14.33
CA CYS A 83 15.48 1.17 15.43
C CYS A 83 15.62 0.42 16.75
N SER A 84 16.77 0.57 17.40
CA SER A 84 17.11 0.05 18.73
C SER A 84 16.40 0.78 19.88
N GLY A 85 15.24 1.31 19.63
CA GLY A 85 14.34 1.84 20.66
C GLY A 85 13.06 1.06 20.61
N TYR A 86 12.85 0.19 21.55
CA TYR A 86 11.71 -0.70 21.73
C TYR A 86 10.35 0.02 21.90
N GLU A 87 10.05 0.95 21.03
CA GLU A 87 8.68 1.42 20.87
C GLU A 87 7.93 0.44 19.95
N LYS A 88 7.14 -0.34 20.59
CA LYS A 88 6.36 -1.48 20.10
C LYS A 88 5.22 -0.99 19.19
N GLY A 89 5.05 -1.64 18.04
CA GLY A 89 3.98 -1.31 17.09
C GLY A 89 4.49 -0.84 15.74
N TYR A 90 5.60 -1.42 15.24
CA TYR A 90 6.15 -1.03 13.96
C TYR A 90 5.69 -1.94 12.83
N LEU A 91 5.35 -1.30 11.72
CA LEU A 91 5.26 -1.92 10.42
C LEU A 91 6.63 -1.75 9.74
N LEU A 92 7.43 -2.79 9.76
CA LEU A 92 8.83 -2.73 9.32
C LEU A 92 8.92 -2.80 7.80
N THR A 93 9.70 -1.91 7.17
CA THR A 93 9.86 -1.85 5.72
C THR A 93 11.06 -2.64 5.22
N GLY A 94 10.97 -3.21 4.01
CA GLY A 94 12.09 -3.89 3.35
C GLY A 94 12.00 -3.88 1.83
N SER A 95 13.16 -4.01 1.17
CA SER A 95 13.27 -4.16 -0.29
C SER A 95 13.22 -5.62 -0.73
N THR A 96 13.63 -6.53 0.15
CA THR A 96 13.66 -7.97 -0.08
C THR A 96 13.04 -8.70 1.09
N LYS A 97 12.62 -9.94 0.88
CA LYS A 97 12.06 -10.80 1.92
C LYS A 97 12.65 -12.20 1.90
N SER A 98 12.64 -12.86 3.04
CA SER A 98 12.90 -14.28 3.24
C SER A 98 11.91 -14.85 4.25
N TYR A 99 12.15 -16.01 4.82
CA TYR A 99 11.18 -16.74 5.67
C TYR A 99 10.69 -15.89 6.85
N ASP A 100 11.41 -15.37 7.74
CA ASP A 100 11.01 -14.50 8.84
C ASP A 100 11.83 -13.20 8.85
N TRP A 101 12.12 -12.69 7.68
CA TRP A 101 13.05 -11.60 7.55
C TRP A 101 12.78 -10.72 6.32
N ILE A 102 13.07 -9.43 6.46
CA ILE A 102 13.10 -8.47 5.34
C ILE A 102 14.46 -7.77 5.31
N GLY A 103 14.95 -7.50 4.09
CA GLY A 103 16.23 -6.84 3.86
C GLY A 103 16.10 -5.48 3.20
N GLY A 104 17.21 -4.70 3.22
CA GLY A 104 17.21 -3.35 2.65
C GLY A 104 16.24 -2.40 3.33
N SER A 105 16.03 -2.57 4.64
CA SER A 105 15.00 -1.89 5.41
C SER A 105 15.20 -0.37 5.46
N ARG A 106 16.41 0.10 5.75
CA ARG A 106 16.69 1.55 5.82
C ARG A 106 16.52 2.24 4.45
N PRO A 107 17.14 1.77 3.35
CA PRO A 107 16.93 2.38 2.03
C PRO A 107 15.47 2.37 1.60
N LYS A 108 14.72 1.31 1.94
CA LYS A 108 13.29 1.23 1.60
C LYS A 108 12.47 2.25 2.37
N LEU A 109 12.73 2.41 3.66
CA LEU A 109 12.07 3.43 4.45
C LEU A 109 12.38 4.83 3.91
N GLU A 110 13.64 5.15 3.59
CA GLU A 110 14.00 6.44 3.01
C GLU A 110 13.27 6.71 1.68
N SER A 111 13.17 5.70 0.81
CA SER A 111 12.40 5.82 -0.45
C SER A 111 10.92 6.11 -0.18
N LEU A 112 10.32 5.42 0.78
CA LEU A 112 8.93 5.65 1.16
C LEU A 112 8.73 7.03 1.78
N LEU A 113 9.62 7.47 2.68
CA LEU A 113 9.54 8.81 3.29
C LEU A 113 9.73 9.92 2.25
N THR A 114 10.64 9.73 1.29
CA THR A 114 10.83 10.68 0.18
C THR A 114 9.54 10.81 -0.64
N PHE A 115 8.89 9.70 -0.97
CA PHE A 115 7.61 9.70 -1.64
C PHE A 115 6.54 10.44 -0.80
N LEU A 116 6.38 10.08 0.47
CA LEU A 116 5.36 10.64 1.34
C LEU A 116 5.58 12.14 1.64
N ASN A 117 6.83 12.62 1.67
CA ASN A 117 7.14 14.04 1.86
C ASN A 117 6.71 14.93 0.69
N CYS A 118 6.38 14.35 -0.47
CA CYS A 118 5.82 15.09 -1.61
C CYS A 118 4.34 15.47 -1.40
N TYR A 119 3.74 15.02 -0.29
CA TYR A 119 2.31 15.19 -0.02
C TYR A 119 2.07 15.73 1.39
N ASP A 120 0.91 16.35 1.57
CA ASP A 120 0.43 16.78 2.89
C ASP A 120 -0.30 15.61 3.57
N LEU A 121 0.45 14.79 4.33
CA LEU A 121 -0.14 13.67 5.07
C LEU A 121 -1.14 14.12 6.14
N ASP A 122 -0.92 15.29 6.71
CA ASP A 122 -1.75 15.79 7.81
C ASP A 122 -3.12 16.31 7.31
N SER A 123 -3.29 16.43 5.98
CA SER A 123 -4.59 16.74 5.36
C SER A 123 -5.64 15.64 5.53
N GLY A 124 -5.25 14.44 5.96
CA GLY A 124 -6.14 13.28 6.08
C GLY A 124 -6.54 12.62 4.75
N GLN A 125 -5.97 13.07 3.62
CA GLN A 125 -6.28 12.53 2.29
C GLN A 125 -5.50 11.26 1.93
N PHE A 126 -4.51 10.91 2.74
CA PHE A 126 -3.69 9.71 2.54
C PHE A 126 -4.22 8.53 3.35
N ALA A 127 -4.41 7.42 2.64
CA ALA A 127 -4.85 6.17 3.25
C ALA A 127 -3.95 5.00 2.87
N VAL A 128 -3.83 4.04 3.79
CA VAL A 128 -3.26 2.72 3.57
C VAL A 128 -4.38 1.71 3.66
N GLU A 129 -4.58 0.91 2.63
CA GLU A 129 -5.47 -0.23 2.66
C GLU A 129 -4.67 -1.49 3.00
N ILE A 130 -5.03 -2.14 4.11
CA ILE A 130 -4.50 -3.45 4.50
C ILE A 130 -5.55 -4.49 4.19
N LYS A 131 -5.22 -5.46 3.36
CA LYS A 131 -6.12 -6.56 2.99
C LYS A 131 -5.42 -7.90 3.04
N ASP A 132 -6.17 -8.91 3.44
CA ASP A 132 -5.75 -10.28 3.29
C ASP A 132 -5.95 -10.71 1.84
N GLY A 133 -4.98 -11.39 1.30
CA GLY A 133 -5.09 -11.96 -0.04
C GLY A 133 -3.81 -12.67 -0.45
N PHE A 134 -3.98 -13.79 -1.11
CA PHE A 134 -2.95 -14.33 -1.99
C PHE A 134 -3.17 -13.68 -3.35
N ILE A 135 -2.19 -12.94 -3.86
CA ILE A 135 -2.19 -12.62 -5.27
C ILE A 135 -1.80 -13.92 -6.00
N SER A 136 -2.78 -14.81 -6.16
CA SER A 136 -2.60 -16.05 -6.92
C SER A 136 -2.64 -15.82 -8.44
N SER A 137 -3.06 -14.63 -8.84
CA SER A 137 -3.19 -14.21 -10.24
C SER A 137 -2.59 -12.81 -10.43
N THR A 138 -2.14 -12.53 -11.64
CA THR A 138 -1.73 -11.18 -12.01
C THR A 138 -2.94 -10.26 -11.94
N LEU A 139 -2.89 -9.26 -11.06
CA LEU A 139 -3.93 -8.24 -10.94
C LEU A 139 -3.47 -6.97 -11.66
N ILE A 140 -4.29 -6.49 -12.56
CA ILE A 140 -4.18 -5.16 -13.13
C ILE A 140 -5.12 -4.27 -12.31
N THR A 141 -4.57 -3.30 -11.60
CA THR A 141 -5.37 -2.29 -10.90
C THR A 141 -5.36 -1.02 -11.73
N ALA A 142 -6.54 -0.49 -12.04
CA ALA A 142 -6.70 0.78 -12.73
C ALA A 142 -7.45 1.77 -11.83
N ILE A 143 -6.87 2.94 -11.62
CA ILE A 143 -7.47 4.00 -10.82
C ILE A 143 -7.69 5.22 -11.70
N ARG A 144 -8.93 5.69 -11.79
CA ARG A 144 -9.27 6.91 -12.51
C ARG A 144 -8.71 8.12 -11.77
N GLN A 145 -7.81 8.83 -12.42
CA GLN A 145 -7.11 9.98 -11.82
C GLN A 145 -7.64 11.31 -12.37
N TRP A 146 -7.94 11.36 -13.66
CA TRP A 146 -8.30 12.62 -14.34
C TRP A 146 -9.53 12.41 -15.21
N ALA A 147 -10.42 13.38 -15.20
CA ALA A 147 -11.55 13.45 -16.10
C ALA A 147 -11.57 14.79 -16.81
N THR A 148 -11.69 14.76 -18.13
CA THR A 148 -11.92 15.93 -18.99
C THR A 148 -13.38 15.98 -19.43
N GLU A 149 -13.73 16.89 -20.33
CA GLU A 149 -15.07 16.92 -20.91
C GLU A 149 -15.36 15.71 -21.79
N LYS A 150 -14.33 15.11 -22.40
CA LYS A 150 -14.48 14.04 -23.41
C LYS A 150 -13.94 12.69 -22.97
N SER A 151 -13.04 12.65 -21.98
CA SER A 151 -12.34 11.42 -21.62
C SER A 151 -12.09 11.29 -20.11
N THR A 152 -11.82 10.07 -19.70
CA THR A 152 -11.31 9.75 -18.37
C THR A 152 -9.97 9.02 -18.54
N ILE A 153 -8.97 9.46 -17.82
CA ILE A 153 -7.64 8.83 -17.79
C ILE A 153 -7.49 8.07 -16.48
N SER A 154 -7.16 6.80 -16.58
CA SER A 154 -6.87 5.92 -15.47
C SER A 154 -5.39 5.58 -15.48
N GLU A 155 -4.73 5.68 -14.34
CA GLU A 155 -3.43 5.06 -14.15
C GLU A 155 -3.61 3.58 -13.84
N PHE A 156 -2.84 2.71 -14.49
CA PHE A 156 -2.86 1.30 -14.16
C PHE A 156 -1.49 0.79 -13.73
N TYR A 157 -1.50 -0.26 -12.90
CA TYR A 157 -0.33 -1.02 -12.51
C TYR A 157 -0.65 -2.51 -12.43
N ILE A 158 0.37 -3.28 -12.76
CA ILE A 158 0.33 -4.74 -12.74
C ILE A 158 1.31 -5.19 -11.67
N LEU A 159 0.80 -5.84 -10.64
CA LEU A 159 1.62 -6.52 -9.65
C LEU A 159 1.94 -7.93 -10.17
N ARG A 160 3.19 -8.19 -10.49
CA ARG A 160 3.63 -9.52 -10.90
C ARG A 160 4.15 -10.32 -9.70
N HIS A 161 3.65 -11.53 -9.56
CA HIS A 161 4.21 -12.53 -8.67
C HIS A 161 5.53 -13.03 -9.28
N ARG A 162 6.65 -12.87 -8.54
CA ARG A 162 8.04 -13.27 -8.88
C ARG A 162 8.79 -12.33 -9.83
N SER A 163 9.81 -11.67 -9.29
CA SER A 163 11.07 -11.18 -9.92
C SER A 163 11.01 -10.17 -11.10
N TYR A 164 9.90 -9.81 -11.66
CA TYR A 164 9.82 -9.02 -12.89
C TYR A 164 9.21 -7.63 -12.71
N GLY A 165 9.56 -6.92 -11.67
CA GLY A 165 9.18 -5.51 -11.55
C GLY A 165 7.69 -5.23 -11.73
N MET A 166 7.31 -3.99 -11.50
CA MET A 166 5.96 -3.51 -11.75
C MET A 166 5.87 -2.91 -13.15
N VAL A 167 4.76 -3.17 -13.82
CA VAL A 167 4.40 -2.51 -15.08
C VAL A 167 3.29 -1.51 -14.76
N SER A 168 3.44 -0.28 -15.18
CA SER A 168 2.43 0.77 -15.04
C SER A 168 2.25 1.53 -16.34
N GLY A 169 1.15 2.23 -16.46
CA GLY A 169 0.81 3.05 -17.63
C GLY A 169 -0.55 3.72 -17.46
N PHE A 170 -1.13 4.14 -18.57
CA PHE A 170 -2.39 4.84 -18.55
C PHE A 170 -3.41 4.17 -19.48
N PHE A 171 -4.66 4.13 -19.04
CA PHE A 171 -5.82 3.84 -19.88
C PHE A 171 -6.58 5.12 -20.19
N LEU A 172 -7.07 5.24 -21.40
CA LEU A 172 -7.99 6.28 -21.84
C LEU A 172 -9.36 5.66 -22.06
N GLU A 173 -10.38 6.22 -21.41
CA GLU A 173 -11.77 5.84 -21.58
C GLU A 173 -12.59 7.05 -22.04
N GLU A 174 -13.57 6.87 -22.92
CA GLU A 174 -14.50 7.94 -23.25
C GLU A 174 -15.36 8.34 -22.04
N LYS A 175 -15.70 9.62 -21.97
CA LYS A 175 -16.58 10.14 -20.93
C LYS A 175 -18.02 9.78 -21.23
N GLY A 176 -18.66 9.09 -20.34
CA GLY A 176 -20.07 8.73 -20.45
C GLY A 176 -20.51 7.91 -19.24
N PRO A 177 -21.79 7.61 -19.13
CA PRO A 177 -22.25 6.67 -18.11
C PRO A 177 -21.58 5.32 -18.33
N SER A 178 -21.20 4.66 -17.22
CA SER A 178 -20.56 3.36 -17.28
C SER A 178 -21.45 2.29 -17.93
N THR A 179 -20.88 1.42 -18.77
CA THR A 179 -21.59 0.32 -19.43
C THR A 179 -20.72 -0.91 -19.55
N ILE A 180 -21.32 -2.09 -19.49
CA ILE A 180 -20.69 -3.38 -19.82
C ILE A 180 -21.01 -3.84 -21.25
N LYS A 181 -21.79 -3.07 -22.01
CA LYS A 181 -22.15 -3.43 -23.40
C LYS A 181 -20.99 -3.10 -24.32
N SER A 182 -20.53 -4.09 -25.08
CA SER A 182 -19.49 -3.94 -26.09
C SER A 182 -19.93 -2.95 -27.19
N GLY A 183 -18.99 -2.16 -27.71
CA GLY A 183 -19.21 -1.24 -28.83
C GLY A 183 -20.00 0.03 -28.48
N GLN A 184 -20.11 0.39 -27.22
CA GLN A 184 -20.80 1.61 -26.78
C GLN A 184 -19.85 2.66 -26.23
N ASP A 185 -18.62 2.78 -26.67
CA ASP A 185 -17.64 3.85 -26.35
C ASP A 185 -17.92 4.59 -25.03
N ARG A 186 -18.02 3.82 -23.93
CA ARG A 186 -18.36 4.33 -22.60
C ARG A 186 -17.43 3.74 -21.55
N ARG A 187 -17.35 4.39 -20.40
CA ARG A 187 -16.52 3.92 -19.29
C ARG A 187 -16.94 2.52 -18.83
N ILE A 188 -15.96 1.69 -18.52
CA ILE A 188 -16.18 0.43 -17.84
C ILE A 188 -16.65 0.71 -16.40
N PRO A 189 -17.70 0.08 -15.88
CA PRO A 189 -18.08 0.24 -14.47
C PRO A 189 -16.93 -0.09 -13.53
N ALA A 190 -16.86 0.52 -12.35
CA ALA A 190 -15.92 0.09 -11.33
C ALA A 190 -16.26 -1.35 -10.89
N GLY A 191 -15.25 -2.21 -10.81
CA GLY A 191 -15.47 -3.63 -10.47
C GLY A 191 -14.21 -4.46 -10.66
N ILE A 192 -14.36 -5.76 -10.44
CA ILE A 192 -13.33 -6.76 -10.69
C ILE A 192 -13.72 -7.54 -11.94
N TYR A 193 -12.82 -7.62 -12.91
CA TYR A 193 -13.05 -8.23 -14.20
C TYR A 193 -12.01 -9.32 -14.49
N SER A 194 -12.45 -10.41 -15.10
CA SER A 194 -11.54 -11.41 -15.66
C SER A 194 -11.05 -10.96 -17.03
N ILE A 195 -9.75 -11.10 -17.29
CA ILE A 195 -9.14 -10.81 -18.59
C ILE A 195 -8.91 -12.13 -19.32
N LYS A 196 -9.35 -12.17 -20.58
CA LYS A 196 -9.12 -13.29 -21.50
C LYS A 196 -8.54 -12.77 -22.80
N TRP A 197 -7.70 -13.57 -23.44
CA TRP A 197 -7.32 -13.31 -24.82
C TRP A 197 -8.55 -13.43 -25.73
N HIS A 198 -8.67 -12.51 -26.65
CA HIS A 198 -9.68 -12.55 -27.70
C HIS A 198 -8.94 -12.74 -29.02
N ASP A 199 -9.25 -13.85 -29.69
CA ASP A 199 -8.76 -14.11 -31.04
C ASP A 199 -9.59 -13.24 -31.99
N SER A 200 -8.92 -12.37 -32.73
CA SER A 200 -9.52 -11.47 -33.75
C SER A 200 -9.56 -12.13 -35.12
#